data_d408dac103f4464b70a6915546a0f0a4
#
_entry.id   d408dac103f4464b70a6915546a0f0a4
#
_cell.length_a   1.000
_cell.length_b   1.000
_cell.length_c   1.000
_cell.angle_alpha   90.00
_cell.angle_beta   90.00
_cell.angle_gamma   90.00
#
_symmetry.space_group_name_H-M   'P 1'
#
loop_
_entity.id
_entity.type
_entity.pdbx_description
1 polymer ?
#
loop_
_entity_poly.entity_id
_entity_poly.type
_entity_poly.pdbx_seq_one_letter_code
_entity_poly.pdbx_strand_id
1 'polypeptide(L)'
;ALIDAIYVQERNDNTDEQCKEAKEAWDALTDAQKELVEGENADPDYFGRDTGDASKDDPLNGDEIGENELLVVSFGTSFNDSRAEDIGGVEKALQAAYPDWSVRRAFTAQIIINHVQARDDEKIDNVDQALERAVSNGVKKLIIQPTHLMHGAEYDELKEAVDSYKDKFESVTIAEPLLGEVGSDATVINEDKQAVAEAITAQAVKSANYDSLDAAAEDGTAFVFMGHGTSHTAKVTYSQMQTQMDTLGYKNVFIGTVEGEPEETACENVIEAVKAAGYKKVILRPLMVVAGDHANNDMAGEDEDSWKSQFEASGAFDEIDTQIEGLGRIDAVEQLYVQHTKAAMDGNGVQDDAE
;
A
#
# COMPACT_ATOMS: atom_id res chain seq x y z
N ALA A 1 27.25 3.71 3.87
CA ALA A 1 27.57 3.07 5.17
C ALA A 1 26.55 3.42 6.27
N LEU A 2 26.29 4.72 6.57
CA LEU A 2 25.30 5.08 7.60
C LEU A 2 23.87 4.85 7.13
N ILE A 3 23.55 5.18 5.89
CA ILE A 3 22.25 4.87 5.29
C ILE A 3 22.04 3.36 5.22
N ASP A 4 23.05 2.59 4.79
CA ASP A 4 22.95 1.12 4.75
C ASP A 4 22.67 0.50 6.14
N ALA A 5 23.18 1.14 7.20
CA ALA A 5 22.94 0.68 8.57
C ALA A 5 21.48 0.83 9.04
N ILE A 6 20.71 1.72 8.43
CA ILE A 6 19.27 1.92 8.69
C ILE A 6 18.38 1.32 7.60
N TYR A 7 18.98 0.87 6.50
CA TYR A 7 18.29 0.18 5.40
C TYR A 7 18.24 -1.33 5.70
N VAL A 8 17.54 -1.68 6.77
CA VAL A 8 17.46 -3.06 7.30
C VAL A 8 16.01 -3.36 7.73
N GLN A 9 15.62 -4.63 7.60
CA GLN A 9 14.26 -5.08 7.96
C GLN A 9 14.09 -5.43 9.43
N GLU A 10 15.19 -5.49 10.21
CA GLU A 10 15.12 -5.81 11.63
C GLU A 10 15.51 -4.62 12.48
N ARG A 11 14.73 -4.37 13.53
CA ARG A 11 15.06 -3.41 14.56
C ARG A 11 15.98 -4.03 15.61
N ASN A 12 16.96 -3.27 16.10
CA ASN A 12 17.84 -3.64 17.20
C ASN A 12 18.02 -2.48 18.19
N ASP A 13 18.73 -2.71 19.29
CA ASP A 13 18.95 -1.71 20.35
C ASP A 13 19.66 -0.44 19.88
N ASN A 14 20.36 -0.48 18.75
CA ASN A 14 21.11 0.66 18.21
C ASN A 14 20.33 1.42 17.12
N THR A 15 19.16 0.97 16.71
CA THR A 15 18.41 1.54 15.57
C THR A 15 18.15 3.03 15.74
N ASP A 16 17.72 3.46 16.94
CA ASP A 16 17.43 4.87 17.19
C ASP A 16 18.69 5.75 17.05
N GLU A 17 19.84 5.30 17.57
CA GLU A 17 21.09 6.04 17.42
C GLU A 17 21.59 6.01 15.98
N GLN A 18 21.48 4.88 15.27
CA GLN A 18 21.84 4.78 13.85
C GLN A 18 21.02 5.73 12.99
N CYS A 19 19.70 5.85 13.21
CA CYS A 19 18.85 6.82 12.51
C CYS A 19 19.32 8.26 12.74
N LYS A 20 19.61 8.61 13.97
CA LYS A 20 20.12 9.92 14.35
C LYS A 20 21.49 10.21 13.71
N GLU A 21 22.44 9.29 13.83
CA GLU A 21 23.79 9.43 13.23
C GLU A 21 23.72 9.61 11.72
N ALA A 22 22.88 8.86 11.02
CA ALA A 22 22.71 8.97 9.57
C ALA A 22 22.21 10.37 9.18
N LYS A 23 21.20 10.91 9.89
CA LYS A 23 20.66 12.25 9.62
C LYS A 23 21.64 13.37 9.99
N GLU A 24 22.31 13.28 11.14
CA GLU A 24 23.34 14.26 11.52
C GLU A 24 24.51 14.33 10.53
N ALA A 25 24.95 13.16 10.02
CA ALA A 25 25.99 13.11 8.99
C ALA A 25 25.52 13.71 7.66
N TRP A 26 24.27 13.47 7.26
CA TRP A 26 23.65 14.06 6.07
C TRP A 26 23.54 15.57 6.18
N ASP A 27 23.08 16.07 7.31
CA ASP A 27 22.91 17.53 7.56
C ASP A 27 24.26 18.26 7.60
N ALA A 28 25.34 17.58 7.94
CA ALA A 28 26.68 18.14 7.92
C ALA A 28 27.26 18.28 6.50
N LEU A 29 26.66 17.66 5.48
CA LEU A 29 27.08 17.80 4.08
C LEU A 29 26.61 19.12 3.49
N THR A 30 27.44 19.73 2.65
CA THR A 30 27.02 20.80 1.75
C THR A 30 26.16 20.26 0.61
N ASP A 31 25.36 21.11 -0.04
CA ASP A 31 24.52 20.69 -1.18
C ASP A 31 25.36 20.00 -2.28
N ALA A 32 26.53 20.55 -2.61
CA ALA A 32 27.44 19.93 -3.58
C ALA A 32 28.00 18.56 -3.13
N GLN A 33 28.05 18.28 -1.83
CA GLN A 33 28.45 16.97 -1.32
C GLN A 33 27.27 15.98 -1.31
N LYS A 34 26.06 16.46 -1.09
CA LYS A 34 24.85 15.63 -1.18
C LYS A 34 24.65 15.06 -2.59
N GLU A 35 24.93 15.90 -3.62
CA GLU A 35 24.89 15.47 -5.03
C GLU A 35 25.91 14.36 -5.38
N LEU A 36 26.89 14.11 -4.52
CA LEU A 36 27.91 13.08 -4.68
C LEU A 36 27.65 11.84 -3.81
N VAL A 37 26.53 11.81 -3.11
CA VAL A 37 26.16 10.64 -2.31
C VAL A 37 25.78 9.51 -3.27
N GLU A 38 26.49 8.41 -3.14
CA GLU A 38 26.25 7.18 -3.89
C GLU A 38 26.46 5.96 -3.00
N GLY A 39 25.73 4.90 -3.23
CA GLY A 39 25.83 3.65 -2.50
C GLY A 39 24.80 2.64 -2.97
N GLU A 40 24.78 1.48 -2.36
CA GLU A 40 23.80 0.44 -2.65
C GLU A 40 22.36 0.93 -2.35
N ASN A 41 22.20 1.65 -1.21
CA ASN A 41 20.91 2.13 -0.73
C ASN A 41 20.92 3.64 -0.47
N ALA A 42 21.88 4.36 -1.02
CA ALA A 42 22.06 5.79 -0.80
C ALA A 42 22.16 6.54 -2.12
N ASP A 43 21.39 7.61 -2.24
CA ASP A 43 21.38 8.52 -3.37
C ASP A 43 21.33 9.98 -2.90
N PRO A 44 21.53 10.98 -3.78
CA PRO A 44 21.48 12.38 -3.43
C PRO A 44 20.12 12.84 -2.86
N ASP A 45 19.04 12.12 -3.16
CA ASP A 45 17.68 12.46 -2.76
C ASP A 45 17.19 11.72 -1.51
N TYR A 46 18.00 10.83 -0.94
CA TYR A 46 17.56 9.96 0.15
C TYR A 46 16.83 10.69 1.29
N PHE A 47 17.37 11.82 1.77
CA PHE A 47 16.72 12.66 2.78
C PHE A 47 16.18 13.98 2.24
N GLY A 48 16.46 14.32 0.99
CA GLY A 48 16.17 15.62 0.40
C GLY A 48 14.94 15.67 -0.50
N ARG A 49 14.38 14.52 -0.86
CA ARG A 49 13.20 14.44 -1.74
C ARG A 49 12.00 15.10 -1.09
N ASP A 50 11.34 16.00 -1.84
CA ASP A 50 10.06 16.57 -1.41
C ASP A 50 8.97 15.50 -1.51
N THR A 51 8.51 15.04 -0.36
CA THR A 51 7.46 14.03 -0.24
C THR A 51 6.23 14.55 0.50
N GLY A 52 6.14 15.88 0.66
CA GLY A 52 5.04 16.54 1.35
C GLY A 52 5.35 16.96 2.78
N ASP A 53 4.32 17.26 3.54
CA ASP A 53 4.38 17.85 4.87
C ASP A 53 4.15 16.77 5.95
N ALA A 54 5.23 16.34 6.62
CA ALA A 54 5.19 15.34 7.69
C ALA A 54 4.25 15.73 8.85
N SER A 55 4.04 17.04 9.10
CA SER A 55 3.17 17.51 10.20
C SER A 55 1.68 17.23 9.99
N LYS A 56 1.27 16.77 8.81
CA LYS A 56 -0.10 16.37 8.51
C LYS A 56 -0.42 14.94 8.92
N ASP A 57 0.60 14.17 9.27
CA ASP A 57 0.47 12.79 9.68
C ASP A 57 0.47 12.65 11.22
N ASP A 58 -0.12 11.58 11.72
CA ASP A 58 -0.14 11.21 13.13
C ASP A 58 0.35 9.76 13.23
N PRO A 59 1.45 9.47 13.96
CA PRO A 59 1.97 8.12 14.12
C PRO A 59 1.06 7.18 14.89
N LEU A 60 0.00 7.67 15.51
CA LEU A 60 -1.00 6.91 16.26
C LEU A 60 -0.40 5.88 17.24
N ASN A 61 0.64 6.27 17.96
CA ASN A 61 1.37 5.42 18.90
C ASN A 61 1.30 5.91 20.38
N GLY A 62 0.28 6.72 20.72
CA GLY A 62 0.04 7.22 22.08
C GLY A 62 -0.24 6.09 23.08
N ASP A 63 -0.07 6.33 24.36
CA ASP A 63 -0.37 5.43 25.48
C ASP A 63 -1.70 5.81 26.16
N GLU A 64 -2.09 5.04 27.19
CA GLU A 64 -3.32 5.29 27.99
C GLU A 64 -4.63 5.25 27.17
N ILE A 65 -4.75 4.27 26.28
CA ILE A 65 -5.81 4.17 25.28
C ILE A 65 -7.08 3.38 25.68
N GLY A 66 -7.12 2.83 26.86
CA GLY A 66 -8.28 2.00 27.29
C GLY A 66 -8.14 0.51 26.93
N GLU A 67 -9.25 -0.22 27.01
CA GLU A 67 -9.26 -1.70 26.94
C GLU A 67 -9.53 -2.25 25.51
N ASN A 68 -10.00 -1.42 24.60
CA ASN A 68 -10.35 -1.82 23.22
C ASN A 68 -9.44 -1.09 22.22
N GLU A 69 -8.66 -1.83 21.46
CA GLU A 69 -7.76 -1.29 20.45
C GLU A 69 -8.09 -1.82 19.05
N LEU A 70 -8.06 -0.94 18.08
CA LEU A 70 -8.08 -1.25 16.64
C LEU A 70 -6.71 -0.89 16.08
N LEU A 71 -5.87 -1.90 15.86
CA LEU A 71 -4.54 -1.76 15.31
C LEU A 71 -4.60 -1.83 13.78
N VAL A 72 -4.30 -0.73 13.11
CA VAL A 72 -4.17 -0.65 11.65
C VAL A 72 -2.73 -0.98 11.27
N VAL A 73 -2.55 -2.05 10.50
CA VAL A 73 -1.22 -2.53 10.09
C VAL A 73 -1.05 -2.31 8.59
N SER A 74 -0.08 -1.50 8.23
CA SER A 74 0.27 -1.15 6.85
C SER A 74 1.70 -1.56 6.53
N PHE A 75 2.03 -1.77 5.25
CA PHE A 75 3.43 -1.86 4.83
C PHE A 75 4.19 -0.58 5.23
N GLY A 76 3.56 0.56 5.01
CA GLY A 76 4.11 1.87 5.28
C GLY A 76 4.59 2.58 4.02
N THR A 77 4.93 3.85 4.17
CA THR A 77 5.59 4.67 3.16
C THR A 77 6.38 5.80 3.79
N SER A 78 7.50 6.14 3.19
CA SER A 78 8.28 7.34 3.55
C SER A 78 7.76 8.61 2.87
N PHE A 79 6.84 8.50 1.91
CA PHE A 79 6.21 9.64 1.25
C PHE A 79 5.16 10.27 2.18
N ASN A 80 5.42 11.48 2.65
CA ASN A 80 4.62 12.13 3.69
C ASN A 80 3.17 12.36 3.26
N ASP A 81 2.93 12.87 2.04
CA ASP A 81 1.56 13.11 1.56
C ASP A 81 0.78 11.79 1.41
N SER A 82 1.40 10.76 0.84
CA SER A 82 0.77 9.44 0.71
C SER A 82 0.52 8.79 2.07
N ARG A 83 1.43 8.96 3.05
CA ARG A 83 1.22 8.45 4.40
C ARG A 83 0.02 9.11 5.07
N ALA A 84 -0.09 10.43 4.97
CA ALA A 84 -1.18 11.21 5.58
C ALA A 84 -2.54 11.02 4.88
N GLU A 85 -2.54 10.82 3.55
CA GLU A 85 -3.75 10.73 2.75
C GLU A 85 -4.21 9.29 2.50
N ASP A 86 -3.29 8.38 2.15
CA ASP A 86 -3.65 6.99 1.84
C ASP A 86 -3.82 6.15 3.12
N ILE A 87 -2.79 6.09 3.98
CA ILE A 87 -2.86 5.36 5.25
C ILE A 87 -3.77 6.12 6.21
N GLY A 88 -3.51 7.42 6.39
CA GLY A 88 -4.29 8.28 7.27
C GLY A 88 -5.75 8.39 6.86
N GLY A 89 -6.12 8.21 5.58
CA GLY A 89 -7.50 8.14 5.11
C GLY A 89 -8.24 6.95 5.73
N VAL A 90 -7.67 5.76 5.58
CA VAL A 90 -8.23 4.53 6.18
C VAL A 90 -8.33 4.66 7.71
N GLU A 91 -7.28 5.14 8.37
CA GLU A 91 -7.27 5.29 9.83
C GLU A 91 -8.35 6.27 10.33
N LYS A 92 -8.51 7.41 9.66
CA LYS A 92 -9.55 8.40 9.98
C LYS A 92 -10.97 7.85 9.77
N ALA A 93 -11.17 7.07 8.71
CA ALA A 93 -12.45 6.40 8.46
C ALA A 93 -12.79 5.40 9.59
N LEU A 94 -11.81 4.63 10.05
CA LEU A 94 -11.93 3.70 11.15
C LEU A 94 -12.17 4.41 12.49
N GLN A 95 -11.45 5.50 12.77
CA GLN A 95 -11.68 6.35 13.96
C GLN A 95 -13.11 6.91 13.99
N ALA A 96 -13.61 7.38 12.84
CA ALA A 96 -14.94 7.91 12.72
C ALA A 96 -16.04 6.84 12.89
N ALA A 97 -15.80 5.63 12.37
CA ALA A 97 -16.75 4.51 12.44
C ALA A 97 -16.79 3.88 13.84
N TYR A 98 -15.68 3.85 14.55
CA TYR A 98 -15.53 3.14 15.83
C TYR A 98 -14.98 4.05 16.94
N PRO A 99 -15.72 5.09 17.37
CA PRO A 99 -15.24 6.09 18.33
C PRO A 99 -14.96 5.54 19.74
N ASP A 100 -15.49 4.35 20.06
CA ASP A 100 -15.26 3.66 21.33
C ASP A 100 -13.99 2.76 21.32
N TRP A 101 -13.29 2.72 20.20
CA TRP A 101 -12.03 1.98 20.01
C TRP A 101 -10.87 2.94 19.80
N SER A 102 -9.73 2.64 20.41
CA SER A 102 -8.53 3.42 20.16
C SER A 102 -7.85 2.92 18.90
N VAL A 103 -7.82 3.73 17.85
CA VAL A 103 -7.13 3.40 16.60
C VAL A 103 -5.63 3.67 16.75
N ARG A 104 -4.82 2.68 16.41
CA ARG A 104 -3.37 2.69 16.50
C ARG A 104 -2.79 2.25 15.16
N ARG A 105 -1.53 2.61 14.92
CA ARG A 105 -0.77 2.29 13.70
C ARG A 105 0.39 1.36 14.00
N ALA A 106 0.67 0.44 13.06
CA ALA A 106 1.96 -0.22 12.93
C ALA A 106 2.34 -0.33 11.46
N PHE A 107 3.65 -0.35 11.18
CA PHE A 107 4.18 -0.67 9.86
C PHE A 107 4.91 -2.01 9.88
N THR A 108 4.87 -2.73 8.76
CA THR A 108 5.61 -3.98 8.58
C THR A 108 7.03 -3.73 8.05
N ALA A 109 7.24 -2.68 7.24
CA ALA A 109 8.53 -2.38 6.64
C ALA A 109 9.45 -1.57 7.58
N GLN A 110 10.38 -2.24 8.24
CA GLN A 110 11.33 -1.58 9.16
C GLN A 110 12.22 -0.55 8.44
N ILE A 111 12.57 -0.79 7.18
CA ILE A 111 13.34 0.17 6.35
C ILE A 111 12.61 1.52 6.29
N ILE A 112 11.31 1.49 6.06
CA ILE A 112 10.47 2.70 5.99
C ILE A 112 10.38 3.38 7.34
N ILE A 113 10.18 2.62 8.42
CA ILE A 113 10.16 3.15 9.79
C ILE A 113 11.46 3.89 10.09
N ASN A 114 12.61 3.26 9.79
CA ASN A 114 13.92 3.86 10.01
C ASN A 114 14.14 5.14 9.20
N HIS A 115 13.70 5.14 7.92
CA HIS A 115 13.80 6.31 7.05
C HIS A 115 13.00 7.49 7.60
N VAL A 116 11.73 7.25 7.96
CA VAL A 116 10.84 8.29 8.54
C VAL A 116 11.41 8.80 9.86
N GLN A 117 11.86 7.90 10.73
CA GLN A 117 12.48 8.29 12.00
C GLN A 117 13.75 9.13 11.78
N ALA A 118 14.64 8.71 10.87
CA ALA A 118 15.86 9.45 10.60
C ALA A 118 15.60 10.83 9.99
N ARG A 119 14.68 10.92 9.03
CA ARG A 119 14.40 12.17 8.28
C ARG A 119 13.57 13.15 9.09
N ASP A 120 12.49 12.68 9.73
CA ASP A 120 11.44 13.51 10.31
C ASP A 120 11.37 13.46 11.84
N ASP A 121 12.23 12.63 12.49
CA ASP A 121 12.21 12.33 13.94
C ASP A 121 10.84 11.78 14.40
N GLU A 122 10.08 11.18 13.50
CA GLU A 122 8.78 10.57 13.78
C GLU A 122 8.94 9.07 14.04
N LYS A 123 8.45 8.62 15.18
CA LYS A 123 8.54 7.22 15.61
C LYS A 123 7.24 6.49 15.28
N ILE A 124 7.31 5.55 14.35
CA ILE A 124 6.22 4.65 14.02
C ILE A 124 6.57 3.28 14.59
N ASP A 125 5.62 2.64 15.27
CA ASP A 125 5.82 1.30 15.80
C ASP A 125 5.87 0.27 14.63
N ASN A 126 6.76 -0.70 14.72
CA ASN A 126 6.61 -1.93 13.95
C ASN A 126 5.58 -2.85 14.65
N VAL A 127 5.26 -3.98 14.03
CA VAL A 127 4.20 -4.88 14.54
C VAL A 127 4.49 -5.35 15.97
N ASP A 128 5.73 -5.77 16.26
CA ASP A 128 6.10 -6.23 17.61
C ASP A 128 5.99 -5.10 18.65
N GLN A 129 6.49 -3.91 18.30
CA GLN A 129 6.40 -2.75 19.19
C GLN A 129 4.94 -2.36 19.47
N ALA A 130 4.08 -2.40 18.45
CA ALA A 130 2.66 -2.09 18.61
C ALA A 130 1.94 -3.13 19.50
N LEU A 131 2.24 -4.41 19.30
CA LEU A 131 1.68 -5.49 20.13
C LEU A 131 2.17 -5.43 21.59
N GLU A 132 3.47 -5.17 21.81
CA GLU A 132 4.03 -4.94 23.15
C GLU A 132 3.40 -3.71 23.83
N ARG A 133 3.20 -2.63 23.08
CA ARG A 133 2.53 -1.42 23.57
C ARG A 133 1.07 -1.70 23.93
N ALA A 134 0.34 -2.47 23.12
CA ALA A 134 -1.04 -2.87 23.43
C ALA A 134 -1.11 -3.67 24.75
N VAL A 135 -0.19 -4.62 24.95
CA VAL A 135 -0.07 -5.36 26.22
C VAL A 135 0.23 -4.42 27.38
N SER A 136 1.18 -3.50 27.22
CA SER A 136 1.58 -2.54 28.25
C SER A 136 0.46 -1.56 28.62
N ASN A 137 -0.37 -1.19 27.65
CA ASN A 137 -1.55 -0.35 27.82
C ASN A 137 -2.74 -1.09 28.49
N GLY A 138 -2.64 -2.39 28.69
CA GLY A 138 -3.70 -3.20 29.30
C GLY A 138 -4.90 -3.43 28.36
N VAL A 139 -4.67 -3.43 27.05
CA VAL A 139 -5.67 -3.77 26.06
C VAL A 139 -6.20 -5.18 26.31
N LYS A 140 -7.51 -5.34 26.26
CA LYS A 140 -8.19 -6.63 26.42
C LYS A 140 -8.71 -7.18 25.10
N LYS A 141 -9.26 -6.30 24.28
CA LYS A 141 -9.82 -6.66 22.97
C LYS A 141 -9.01 -5.95 21.88
N LEU A 142 -8.37 -6.74 21.04
CA LEU A 142 -7.57 -6.27 19.95
C LEU A 142 -8.19 -6.71 18.62
N ILE A 143 -8.53 -5.76 17.77
CA ILE A 143 -8.86 -6.01 16.38
C ILE A 143 -7.70 -5.50 15.54
N ILE A 144 -7.22 -6.31 14.60
CA ILE A 144 -6.15 -5.94 13.68
C ILE A 144 -6.75 -5.79 12.29
N GLN A 145 -6.64 -4.59 11.72
CA GLN A 145 -7.03 -4.32 10.35
C GLN A 145 -5.77 -4.18 9.49
N PRO A 146 -5.39 -5.21 8.73
CA PRO A 146 -4.35 -5.06 7.74
C PRO A 146 -4.85 -4.18 6.59
N THR A 147 -4.04 -3.22 6.16
CA THR A 147 -4.32 -2.45 4.94
C THR A 147 -3.69 -3.11 3.69
N HIS A 148 -3.23 -4.35 3.82
CA HIS A 148 -2.73 -5.13 2.71
C HIS A 148 -3.81 -5.32 1.63
N LEU A 149 -3.37 -5.49 0.40
CA LEU A 149 -4.27 -5.71 -0.73
C LEU A 149 -4.90 -7.12 -0.68
N MET A 150 -4.11 -8.12 -0.26
CA MET A 150 -4.47 -9.54 -0.31
C MET A 150 -3.79 -10.35 0.80
N HIS A 151 -4.16 -11.63 0.93
CA HIS A 151 -3.49 -12.62 1.77
C HIS A 151 -2.15 -13.06 1.14
N GLY A 152 -1.16 -12.16 1.14
CA GLY A 152 0.19 -12.40 0.63
C GLY A 152 1.18 -12.74 1.74
N ALA A 153 2.49 -12.77 1.40
CA ALA A 153 3.56 -13.11 2.34
C ALA A 153 3.57 -12.20 3.58
N GLU A 154 3.38 -10.90 3.41
CA GLU A 154 3.35 -9.93 4.52
C GLU A 154 2.14 -10.14 5.45
N TYR A 155 1.02 -10.58 4.90
CA TYR A 155 -0.14 -10.96 5.70
C TYR A 155 0.14 -12.22 6.52
N ASP A 156 0.82 -13.21 5.96
CA ASP A 156 1.21 -14.43 6.67
C ASP A 156 2.19 -14.12 7.81
N GLU A 157 3.17 -13.24 7.58
CA GLU A 157 4.10 -12.77 8.61
C GLU A 157 3.37 -12.01 9.73
N LEU A 158 2.41 -11.16 9.39
CA LEU A 158 1.57 -10.48 10.38
C LEU A 158 0.80 -11.49 11.24
N LYS A 159 0.20 -12.51 10.61
CA LYS A 159 -0.53 -13.55 11.31
C LYS A 159 0.37 -14.30 12.29
N GLU A 160 1.57 -14.69 11.88
CA GLU A 160 2.56 -15.35 12.73
C GLU A 160 2.98 -14.47 13.93
N ALA A 161 3.23 -13.18 13.68
CA ALA A 161 3.54 -12.23 14.76
C ALA A 161 2.40 -12.14 15.77
N VAL A 162 1.16 -11.99 15.30
CA VAL A 162 -0.03 -11.89 16.17
C VAL A 162 -0.26 -13.15 16.97
N ASP A 163 -0.02 -14.33 16.38
CA ASP A 163 -0.17 -15.62 17.07
C ASP A 163 0.71 -15.72 18.31
N SER A 164 1.89 -15.10 18.29
CA SER A 164 2.83 -15.06 19.42
C SER A 164 2.30 -14.25 20.61
N TYR A 165 1.29 -13.41 20.40
CA TYR A 165 0.70 -12.54 21.43
C TYR A 165 -0.73 -12.92 21.82
N LYS A 166 -1.37 -13.90 21.18
CA LYS A 166 -2.80 -14.26 21.38
C LYS A 166 -3.16 -14.41 22.86
N ASP A 167 -2.33 -15.09 23.64
CA ASP A 167 -2.58 -15.35 25.07
C ASP A 167 -2.44 -14.11 25.98
N LYS A 168 -2.02 -12.96 25.42
CA LYS A 168 -1.87 -11.71 26.18
C LYS A 168 -3.17 -10.90 26.25
N PHE A 169 -4.16 -11.21 25.42
CA PHE A 169 -5.41 -10.48 25.30
C PHE A 169 -6.60 -11.40 25.64
N GLU A 170 -7.73 -10.81 25.99
CA GLU A 170 -8.99 -11.57 26.14
C GLU A 170 -9.51 -12.05 24.79
N SER A 171 -9.29 -11.24 23.72
CA SER A 171 -9.58 -11.61 22.35
C SER A 171 -8.69 -10.84 21.39
N VAL A 172 -8.25 -11.54 20.32
CA VAL A 172 -7.56 -10.96 19.17
C VAL A 172 -8.23 -11.48 17.91
N THR A 173 -8.52 -10.60 16.97
CA THR A 173 -9.10 -10.98 15.68
C THR A 173 -8.44 -10.16 14.58
N ILE A 174 -8.04 -10.82 13.49
CA ILE A 174 -7.52 -10.17 12.29
C ILE A 174 -8.66 -10.04 11.29
N ALA A 175 -8.87 -8.83 10.77
CA ALA A 175 -9.84 -8.55 9.72
C ALA A 175 -9.30 -8.94 8.34
N GLU A 176 -10.19 -9.11 7.37
CA GLU A 176 -9.82 -9.36 5.98
C GLU A 176 -9.00 -8.21 5.37
N PRO A 177 -8.00 -8.50 4.53
CA PRO A 177 -7.37 -7.50 3.67
C PRO A 177 -8.35 -7.04 2.58
N LEU A 178 -7.96 -6.01 1.80
CA LEU A 178 -8.89 -5.28 0.92
C LEU A 178 -9.66 -6.16 -0.08
N LEU A 179 -8.98 -7.12 -0.73
CA LEU A 179 -9.59 -7.96 -1.77
C LEU A 179 -10.19 -9.27 -1.22
N GLY A 180 -10.23 -9.41 0.12
CA GLY A 180 -10.80 -10.57 0.79
C GLY A 180 -10.12 -11.88 0.41
N GLU A 181 -10.87 -12.97 0.44
CA GLU A 181 -10.38 -14.31 0.17
C GLU A 181 -9.75 -14.46 -1.23
N VAL A 182 -8.64 -15.21 -1.33
CA VAL A 182 -7.86 -15.38 -2.57
C VAL A 182 -8.53 -16.46 -3.38
N GLY A 183 -9.37 -17.10 -3.49
CA GLY A 183 -9.88 -18.12 -4.41
C GLY A 183 -8.81 -19.05 -5.03
N SER A 184 -9.25 -20.17 -5.58
CA SER A 184 -8.37 -21.24 -6.07
C SER A 184 -7.69 -20.98 -7.41
N ASP A 185 -8.26 -20.13 -8.24
CA ASP A 185 -7.77 -19.80 -9.58
C ASP A 185 -8.30 -18.42 -10.05
N ALA A 186 -7.84 -17.99 -11.21
CA ALA A 186 -8.17 -16.68 -11.78
C ALA A 186 -9.67 -16.43 -12.06
N THR A 187 -10.49 -17.47 -12.06
CA THR A 187 -11.95 -17.35 -12.34
C THR A 187 -12.78 -17.17 -11.08
N VAL A 188 -12.19 -17.41 -9.90
CA VAL A 188 -12.88 -17.24 -8.60
C VAL A 188 -12.78 -15.79 -8.16
N ILE A 189 -13.93 -15.14 -8.12
CA ILE A 189 -14.08 -13.73 -7.70
C ILE A 189 -15.04 -13.65 -6.50
N ASN A 190 -14.99 -12.56 -5.76
CA ASN A 190 -15.82 -12.31 -4.59
C ASN A 190 -16.41 -10.89 -4.60
N GLU A 191 -17.25 -10.59 -3.61
CA GLU A 191 -17.90 -9.29 -3.49
C GLU A 191 -16.90 -8.15 -3.23
N ASP A 192 -15.79 -8.42 -2.51
CA ASP A 192 -14.74 -7.43 -2.22
C ASP A 192 -14.02 -7.01 -3.49
N LYS A 193 -13.62 -7.96 -4.34
CA LYS A 193 -12.99 -7.68 -5.63
C LYS A 193 -13.92 -6.87 -6.55
N GLN A 194 -15.23 -7.18 -6.54
CA GLN A 194 -16.20 -6.41 -7.28
C GLN A 194 -16.29 -4.98 -6.76
N ALA A 195 -16.46 -4.80 -5.46
CA ALA A 195 -16.59 -3.48 -4.86
C ALA A 195 -15.33 -2.63 -5.09
N VAL A 196 -14.14 -3.24 -4.97
CA VAL A 196 -12.87 -2.56 -5.26
C VAL A 196 -12.79 -2.18 -6.75
N ALA A 197 -13.08 -3.12 -7.67
CA ALA A 197 -13.05 -2.84 -9.11
C ALA A 197 -13.94 -1.66 -9.50
N GLU A 198 -15.16 -1.62 -8.96
CA GLU A 198 -16.11 -0.52 -9.18
C GLU A 198 -15.58 0.81 -8.59
N ALA A 199 -15.09 0.80 -7.34
CA ALA A 199 -14.61 1.98 -6.64
C ALA A 199 -13.39 2.61 -7.32
N ILE A 200 -12.36 1.80 -7.63
CA ILE A 200 -11.11 2.30 -8.21
C ILE A 200 -11.30 2.78 -9.63
N THR A 201 -12.14 2.10 -10.41
CA THR A 201 -12.46 2.51 -11.79
C THR A 201 -13.24 3.81 -11.79
N ALA A 202 -14.26 3.95 -10.95
CA ALA A 202 -15.02 5.19 -10.84
C ALA A 202 -14.13 6.38 -10.44
N GLN A 203 -13.21 6.18 -9.51
CA GLN A 203 -12.28 7.23 -9.10
C GLN A 203 -11.30 7.59 -10.23
N ALA A 204 -10.75 6.60 -10.94
CA ALA A 204 -9.83 6.85 -12.06
C ALA A 204 -10.50 7.66 -13.19
N VAL A 205 -11.74 7.30 -13.54
CA VAL A 205 -12.56 8.01 -14.52
C VAL A 205 -12.81 9.46 -14.09
N LYS A 206 -13.18 9.66 -12.82
CA LYS A 206 -13.41 11.00 -12.25
C LYS A 206 -12.14 11.85 -12.26
N SER A 207 -11.00 11.29 -11.84
CA SER A 207 -9.71 12.00 -11.81
C SER A 207 -9.24 12.36 -13.23
N ALA A 208 -9.63 11.58 -14.23
CA ALA A 208 -9.37 11.87 -15.65
C ALA A 208 -10.37 12.84 -16.28
N ASN A 209 -11.35 13.34 -15.53
CA ASN A 209 -12.41 14.24 -15.98
C ASN A 209 -13.30 13.66 -17.09
N TYR A 210 -13.53 12.35 -17.13
CA TYR A 210 -14.53 11.73 -17.97
C TYR A 210 -15.88 11.60 -17.24
N ASP A 211 -16.97 11.71 -17.97
CA ASP A 211 -18.32 11.54 -17.42
C ASP A 211 -18.64 10.06 -17.11
N SER A 212 -17.98 9.13 -17.80
CA SER A 212 -18.14 7.69 -17.61
C SER A 212 -16.95 6.90 -18.18
N LEU A 213 -16.84 5.63 -17.81
CA LEU A 213 -15.85 4.70 -18.38
C LEU A 213 -16.06 4.50 -19.88
N ASP A 214 -17.31 4.45 -20.33
CA ASP A 214 -17.66 4.35 -21.76
C ASP A 214 -17.23 5.61 -22.52
N ALA A 215 -17.40 6.80 -21.96
CA ALA A 215 -16.94 8.05 -22.57
C ALA A 215 -15.41 8.07 -22.73
N ALA A 216 -14.67 7.56 -21.74
CA ALA A 216 -13.22 7.39 -21.85
C ALA A 216 -12.85 6.38 -22.96
N ALA A 217 -13.57 5.26 -23.05
CA ALA A 217 -13.35 4.26 -24.09
C ALA A 217 -13.64 4.82 -25.51
N GLU A 218 -14.70 5.61 -25.67
CA GLU A 218 -15.03 6.29 -26.93
C GLU A 218 -13.97 7.31 -27.34
N ASP A 219 -13.30 7.95 -26.37
CA ASP A 219 -12.17 8.86 -26.60
C ASP A 219 -10.83 8.12 -26.82
N GLY A 220 -10.86 6.79 -26.81
CA GLY A 220 -9.70 5.93 -27.03
C GLY A 220 -8.79 5.78 -25.81
N THR A 221 -9.30 6.03 -24.60
CA THR A 221 -8.55 5.98 -23.35
C THR A 221 -8.72 4.65 -22.61
N ALA A 222 -7.61 4.03 -22.25
CA ALA A 222 -7.52 2.89 -21.35
C ALA A 222 -6.97 3.29 -19.98
N PHE A 223 -7.44 2.64 -18.96
CA PHE A 223 -6.89 2.72 -17.59
C PHE A 223 -6.09 1.46 -17.31
N VAL A 224 -4.87 1.62 -16.82
CA VAL A 224 -4.00 0.52 -16.43
C VAL A 224 -3.69 0.65 -14.95
N PHE A 225 -4.15 -0.31 -14.17
CA PHE A 225 -3.89 -0.38 -12.74
C PHE A 225 -2.67 -1.27 -12.49
N MET A 226 -1.61 -0.69 -11.92
CA MET A 226 -0.34 -1.35 -11.65
C MET A 226 -0.24 -1.73 -10.17
N GLY A 227 -0.31 -3.02 -9.87
CA GLY A 227 0.02 -3.58 -8.56
C GLY A 227 1.51 -3.85 -8.39
N HIS A 228 1.93 -4.28 -7.20
CA HIS A 228 3.32 -4.66 -6.96
C HIS A 228 3.67 -5.96 -7.69
N GLY A 229 2.85 -6.97 -7.54
CA GLY A 229 3.20 -8.34 -7.92
C GLY A 229 3.78 -9.11 -6.73
N THR A 230 3.86 -10.41 -6.84
CA THR A 230 4.44 -11.27 -5.80
C THR A 230 4.70 -12.68 -6.32
N SER A 231 5.76 -13.32 -5.85
CA SER A 231 6.00 -14.75 -6.07
C SER A 231 5.12 -15.66 -5.19
N HIS A 232 4.43 -15.09 -4.18
CA HIS A 232 3.51 -15.82 -3.33
C HIS A 232 2.33 -16.40 -4.13
N THR A 233 1.71 -17.49 -3.65
CA THR A 233 0.56 -18.11 -4.31
C THR A 233 -0.64 -17.18 -4.48
N ALA A 234 -0.77 -16.17 -3.60
CA ALA A 234 -1.78 -15.11 -3.69
C ALA A 234 -1.67 -14.24 -4.94
N LYS A 235 -0.60 -14.35 -5.75
CA LYS A 235 -0.46 -13.63 -7.03
C LYS A 235 -1.65 -13.80 -7.97
N VAL A 236 -2.37 -14.91 -7.86
CA VAL A 236 -3.60 -15.15 -8.63
C VAL A 236 -4.67 -14.07 -8.43
N THR A 237 -4.61 -13.33 -7.32
CA THR A 237 -5.51 -12.21 -7.04
C THR A 237 -5.45 -11.13 -8.11
N TYR A 238 -4.30 -10.87 -8.73
CA TYR A 238 -4.19 -9.92 -9.83
C TYR A 238 -4.93 -10.40 -11.09
N SER A 239 -4.82 -11.69 -11.43
CA SER A 239 -5.61 -12.29 -12.52
C SER A 239 -7.11 -12.30 -12.19
N GLN A 240 -7.49 -12.51 -10.94
CA GLN A 240 -8.87 -12.41 -10.48
C GLN A 240 -9.41 -10.99 -10.63
N MET A 241 -8.62 -9.96 -10.34
CA MET A 241 -9.02 -8.57 -10.57
C MET A 241 -9.26 -8.29 -12.06
N GLN A 242 -8.42 -8.79 -12.98
CA GLN A 242 -8.70 -8.67 -14.41
C GLN A 242 -10.00 -9.40 -14.79
N THR A 243 -10.21 -10.62 -14.29
CA THR A 243 -11.47 -11.37 -14.49
C THR A 243 -12.68 -10.58 -13.98
N GLN A 244 -12.52 -9.91 -12.85
CA GLN A 244 -13.59 -9.05 -12.29
C GLN A 244 -13.88 -7.86 -13.19
N MET A 245 -12.86 -7.16 -13.71
CA MET A 245 -13.02 -6.06 -14.66
C MET A 245 -13.74 -6.53 -15.94
N ASP A 246 -13.36 -7.69 -16.47
CA ASP A 246 -13.98 -8.28 -17.65
C ASP A 246 -15.46 -8.66 -17.40
N THR A 247 -15.74 -9.21 -16.20
CA THR A 247 -17.12 -9.58 -15.78
C THR A 247 -18.04 -8.36 -15.67
N LEU A 248 -17.48 -7.22 -15.21
CA LEU A 248 -18.19 -5.93 -15.17
C LEU A 248 -18.34 -5.28 -16.58
N GLY A 249 -17.69 -5.83 -17.59
CA GLY A 249 -17.67 -5.28 -18.94
C GLY A 249 -16.76 -4.06 -19.12
N TYR A 250 -15.78 -3.87 -18.26
CA TYR A 250 -14.82 -2.76 -18.26
C TYR A 250 -13.70 -3.01 -19.28
N LYS A 251 -14.04 -2.89 -20.57
CA LYS A 251 -13.19 -3.27 -21.71
C LYS A 251 -11.90 -2.45 -21.86
N ASN A 252 -11.85 -1.28 -21.27
CA ASN A 252 -10.72 -0.35 -21.30
C ASN A 252 -9.99 -0.28 -19.95
N VAL A 253 -10.10 -1.31 -19.12
CA VAL A 253 -9.40 -1.42 -17.84
C VAL A 253 -8.50 -2.65 -17.85
N PHE A 254 -7.24 -2.48 -17.51
CA PHE A 254 -6.21 -3.50 -17.54
C PHE A 254 -5.47 -3.56 -16.20
N ILE A 255 -5.10 -4.76 -15.77
CA ILE A 255 -4.34 -5.01 -14.55
C ILE A 255 -2.92 -5.42 -14.92
N GLY A 256 -1.95 -4.81 -14.27
CA GLY A 256 -0.55 -5.17 -14.39
C GLY A 256 0.16 -5.16 -13.04
N THR A 257 1.43 -5.59 -13.01
CA THR A 257 2.26 -5.60 -11.80
C THR A 257 3.70 -5.23 -12.11
N VAL A 258 4.36 -4.53 -11.16
CA VAL A 258 5.79 -4.16 -11.27
C VAL A 258 6.66 -5.41 -11.47
N GLU A 259 6.45 -6.44 -10.65
CA GLU A 259 7.24 -7.66 -10.66
C GLU A 259 6.95 -8.60 -11.85
N GLY A 260 5.91 -8.31 -12.64
CA GLY A 260 5.48 -9.20 -13.72
C GLY A 260 4.99 -10.58 -13.21
N GLU A 261 4.44 -10.62 -12.02
CA GLU A 261 3.93 -11.82 -11.36
C GLU A 261 2.46 -11.63 -10.94
N PRO A 262 1.54 -12.34 -11.58
CA PRO A 262 1.75 -13.41 -12.62
C PRO A 262 2.20 -12.84 -13.97
N GLU A 263 2.76 -13.70 -14.83
CA GLU A 263 3.43 -13.30 -16.10
C GLU A 263 2.55 -12.45 -17.03
N GLU A 264 1.26 -12.71 -17.11
CA GLU A 264 0.32 -11.93 -17.93
C GLU A 264 0.21 -10.46 -17.50
N THR A 265 0.62 -10.13 -16.27
CA THR A 265 0.59 -8.78 -15.71
C THR A 265 1.90 -8.00 -15.93
N ALA A 266 2.90 -8.59 -16.57
CA ALA A 266 4.14 -7.92 -16.92
C ALA A 266 3.90 -6.73 -17.87
N CYS A 267 4.69 -5.67 -17.74
CA CYS A 267 4.51 -4.42 -18.47
C CYS A 267 4.37 -4.63 -19.98
N GLU A 268 5.25 -5.42 -20.59
CA GLU A 268 5.22 -5.73 -22.02
C GLU A 268 3.93 -6.44 -22.46
N ASN A 269 3.39 -7.35 -21.62
CA ASN A 269 2.16 -8.07 -21.92
C ASN A 269 0.94 -7.14 -21.80
N VAL A 270 0.95 -6.23 -20.84
CA VAL A 270 -0.10 -5.21 -20.69
C VAL A 270 -0.07 -4.21 -21.86
N ILE A 271 1.10 -3.74 -22.29
CA ILE A 271 1.27 -2.89 -23.47
C ILE A 271 0.64 -3.56 -24.69
N GLU A 272 0.95 -4.84 -24.96
CA GLU A 272 0.39 -5.56 -26.09
C GLU A 272 -1.13 -5.77 -25.97
N ALA A 273 -1.65 -6.00 -24.76
CA ALA A 273 -3.08 -6.14 -24.52
C ALA A 273 -3.84 -4.83 -24.80
N VAL A 274 -3.36 -3.69 -24.29
CA VAL A 274 -3.96 -2.37 -24.53
C VAL A 274 -3.91 -2.00 -26.01
N LYS A 275 -2.78 -2.26 -26.67
CA LYS A 275 -2.59 -2.05 -28.11
C LYS A 275 -3.53 -2.91 -28.94
N ALA A 276 -3.67 -4.19 -28.61
CA ALA A 276 -4.57 -5.13 -29.30
C ALA A 276 -6.04 -4.73 -29.14
N ALA A 277 -6.41 -4.14 -28.00
CA ALA A 277 -7.74 -3.59 -27.75
C ALA A 277 -8.02 -2.28 -28.53
N GLY A 278 -7.00 -1.65 -29.12
CA GLY A 278 -7.10 -0.50 -30.02
C GLY A 278 -7.10 0.86 -29.34
N TYR A 279 -6.82 0.93 -28.03
CA TYR A 279 -6.72 2.21 -27.33
C TYR A 279 -5.44 2.96 -27.69
N LYS A 280 -5.50 4.29 -27.64
CA LYS A 280 -4.41 5.19 -28.04
C LYS A 280 -3.95 6.12 -26.92
N LYS A 281 -4.77 6.27 -25.90
CA LYS A 281 -4.45 7.03 -24.69
C LYS A 281 -4.42 6.08 -23.51
N VAL A 282 -3.48 6.25 -22.62
CA VAL A 282 -3.30 5.40 -21.44
C VAL A 282 -3.18 6.25 -20.19
N ILE A 283 -3.88 5.85 -19.15
CA ILE A 283 -3.74 6.42 -17.82
C ILE A 283 -3.25 5.32 -16.88
N LEU A 284 -2.03 5.48 -16.38
CA LEU A 284 -1.44 4.58 -15.39
C LEU A 284 -1.85 5.01 -13.99
N ARG A 285 -2.27 4.05 -13.16
CA ARG A 285 -2.66 4.29 -11.77
C ARG A 285 -2.23 3.11 -10.88
N PRO A 286 -1.83 3.34 -9.61
CA PRO A 286 -1.49 2.24 -8.73
C PRO A 286 -2.70 1.35 -8.39
N LEU A 287 -2.51 0.04 -8.39
CA LEU A 287 -3.34 -0.95 -7.69
C LEU A 287 -2.64 -1.27 -6.36
N MET A 288 -2.42 -0.24 -5.58
CA MET A 288 -1.74 -0.28 -4.29
C MET A 288 -2.48 0.61 -3.31
N VAL A 289 -2.61 0.17 -2.08
CA VAL A 289 -3.31 0.97 -1.05
C VAL A 289 -2.60 2.28 -0.81
N VAL A 290 -1.28 2.28 -0.93
CA VAL A 290 -0.41 3.45 -0.73
C VAL A 290 0.38 3.74 -2.00
N ALA A 291 0.36 4.98 -2.47
CA ALA A 291 1.19 5.46 -3.57
C ALA A 291 2.58 5.88 -3.04
N GLY A 292 3.43 4.88 -2.82
CA GLY A 292 4.81 5.07 -2.36
C GLY A 292 5.82 5.06 -3.51
N ASP A 293 6.98 4.48 -3.26
CA ASP A 293 8.12 4.43 -4.18
C ASP A 293 7.76 3.82 -5.55
N HIS A 294 7.13 2.65 -5.55
CA HIS A 294 6.71 1.99 -6.80
C HIS A 294 5.79 2.84 -7.68
N ALA A 295 4.86 3.59 -7.08
CA ALA A 295 3.97 4.47 -7.85
C ALA A 295 4.71 5.69 -8.42
N ASN A 296 5.67 6.23 -7.68
CA ASN A 296 6.42 7.41 -8.09
C ASN A 296 7.56 7.10 -9.04
N ASN A 297 8.26 5.98 -8.83
CA ASN A 297 9.46 5.62 -9.61
C ASN A 297 9.15 4.54 -10.66
N ASP A 298 8.70 3.34 -10.26
CA ASP A 298 8.49 2.24 -11.23
C ASP A 298 7.31 2.49 -12.18
N MET A 299 6.25 3.18 -11.72
CA MET A 299 5.13 3.53 -12.58
C MET A 299 5.35 4.82 -13.35
N ALA A 300 5.62 5.91 -12.63
CA ALA A 300 5.57 7.28 -13.17
C ALA A 300 6.95 7.95 -13.33
N GLY A 301 8.03 7.27 -12.96
CA GLY A 301 9.40 7.80 -13.04
C GLY A 301 9.88 8.06 -14.46
N GLU A 302 11.03 8.73 -14.56
CA GLU A 302 11.66 9.07 -15.85
C GLU A 302 12.70 8.04 -16.31
N ASP A 303 13.01 7.03 -15.50
CA ASP A 303 13.95 5.97 -15.85
C ASP A 303 13.40 5.09 -16.99
N GLU A 304 14.29 4.53 -17.79
CA GLU A 304 13.92 3.75 -18.99
C GLU A 304 13.07 2.52 -18.67
N ASP A 305 13.16 1.97 -17.47
CA ASP A 305 12.44 0.81 -16.97
C ASP A 305 11.12 1.16 -16.26
N SER A 306 10.81 2.45 -16.05
CA SER A 306 9.50 2.84 -15.56
C SER A 306 8.38 2.44 -16.55
N TRP A 307 7.21 2.13 -16.04
CA TRP A 307 6.05 1.79 -16.88
C TRP A 307 5.72 2.90 -17.87
N LYS A 308 5.69 4.16 -17.42
CA LYS A 308 5.48 5.32 -18.29
C LYS A 308 6.47 5.34 -19.45
N SER A 309 7.77 5.22 -19.16
CA SER A 309 8.81 5.22 -20.20
C SER A 309 8.70 4.03 -21.16
N GLN A 310 8.35 2.84 -20.66
CA GLN A 310 8.14 1.66 -21.50
C GLN A 310 6.91 1.81 -22.41
N PHE A 311 5.79 2.35 -21.91
CA PHE A 311 4.61 2.67 -22.72
C PHE A 311 4.95 3.70 -23.80
N GLU A 312 5.68 4.77 -23.47
CA GLU A 312 6.16 5.77 -24.43
C GLU A 312 7.08 5.15 -25.48
N ALA A 313 8.06 4.36 -25.07
CA ALA A 313 9.01 3.69 -25.96
C ALA A 313 8.37 2.68 -26.90
N SER A 314 7.22 2.12 -26.55
CA SER A 314 6.46 1.22 -27.43
C SER A 314 6.02 1.88 -28.73
N GLY A 315 5.84 3.21 -28.74
CA GLY A 315 5.36 3.99 -29.88
C GLY A 315 3.92 3.65 -30.30
N ALA A 316 3.18 2.92 -29.45
CA ALA A 316 1.82 2.45 -29.75
C ALA A 316 0.73 3.46 -29.35
N PHE A 317 1.06 4.39 -28.46
CA PHE A 317 0.11 5.31 -27.82
C PHE A 317 0.43 6.76 -28.14
N ASP A 318 -0.61 7.58 -28.26
CA ASP A 318 -0.50 9.00 -28.56
C ASP A 318 -0.35 9.85 -27.29
N GLU A 319 -0.86 9.36 -26.16
CA GLU A 319 -0.84 10.05 -24.86
C GLU A 319 -0.73 9.05 -23.71
N ILE A 320 0.13 9.35 -22.74
CA ILE A 320 0.33 8.55 -21.56
C ILE A 320 0.36 9.49 -20.36
N ASP A 321 -0.64 9.35 -19.49
CA ASP A 321 -0.79 10.09 -18.26
C ASP A 321 -0.65 9.19 -17.03
N THR A 322 -0.39 9.79 -15.88
CA THR A 322 -0.28 9.08 -14.60
C THR A 322 -1.17 9.71 -13.53
N GLN A 323 -1.79 8.88 -12.70
CA GLN A 323 -2.52 9.30 -11.51
C GLN A 323 -1.84 8.66 -10.29
N ILE A 324 -0.95 9.42 -9.62
CA ILE A 324 -0.15 8.91 -8.49
C ILE A 324 -0.95 9.10 -7.19
N GLU A 325 -1.94 8.26 -6.99
CA GLU A 325 -2.82 8.26 -5.83
C GLU A 325 -3.07 6.83 -5.37
N GLY A 326 -2.86 6.56 -4.07
CA GLY A 326 -3.15 5.26 -3.48
C GLY A 326 -4.64 4.98 -3.35
N LEU A 327 -4.99 3.71 -3.21
CA LEU A 327 -6.39 3.31 -3.05
C LEU A 327 -6.96 3.73 -1.69
N GLY A 328 -6.09 3.88 -0.68
CA GLY A 328 -6.48 4.20 0.69
C GLY A 328 -7.11 5.59 0.90
N ARG A 329 -6.98 6.49 -0.09
CA ARG A 329 -7.66 7.81 -0.07
C ARG A 329 -9.03 7.82 -0.78
N ILE A 330 -9.48 6.67 -1.27
CA ILE A 330 -10.77 6.54 -1.95
C ILE A 330 -11.84 6.22 -0.91
N ASP A 331 -12.79 7.11 -0.69
CA ASP A 331 -13.84 6.95 0.33
C ASP A 331 -14.51 5.57 0.28
N ALA A 332 -14.80 5.04 -0.92
CA ALA A 332 -15.42 3.74 -1.08
C ALA A 332 -14.50 2.58 -0.65
N VAL A 333 -13.20 2.71 -0.83
CA VAL A 333 -12.20 1.73 -0.35
C VAL A 333 -12.05 1.81 1.18
N GLU A 334 -12.01 3.02 1.74
CA GLU A 334 -12.01 3.21 3.19
C GLU A 334 -13.21 2.53 3.85
N GLN A 335 -14.41 2.64 3.22
CA GLN A 335 -15.62 1.99 3.72
C GLN A 335 -15.57 0.46 3.63
N LEU A 336 -14.82 -0.14 2.72
CA LEU A 336 -14.58 -1.59 2.71
C LEU A 336 -13.76 -2.03 3.92
N TYR A 337 -12.70 -1.31 4.27
CA TYR A 337 -11.96 -1.58 5.51
C TYR A 337 -12.82 -1.43 6.75
N VAL A 338 -13.70 -0.43 6.79
CA VAL A 338 -14.68 -0.29 7.89
C VAL A 338 -15.59 -1.52 7.98
N GLN A 339 -16.05 -2.06 6.84
CA GLN A 339 -16.90 -3.27 6.82
C GLN A 339 -16.12 -4.53 7.25
N HIS A 340 -14.88 -4.71 6.79
CA HIS A 340 -14.01 -5.82 7.20
C HIS A 340 -13.71 -5.78 8.70
N THR A 341 -13.37 -4.60 9.22
CA THR A 341 -13.21 -4.38 10.67
C THR A 341 -14.49 -4.73 11.44
N LYS A 342 -15.66 -4.33 10.93
CA LYS A 342 -16.94 -4.67 11.56
C LYS A 342 -17.18 -6.18 11.59
N ALA A 343 -16.89 -6.87 10.50
CA ALA A 343 -17.01 -8.32 10.43
C ALA A 343 -16.12 -9.00 11.46
N ALA A 344 -14.88 -8.54 11.61
CA ALA A 344 -13.95 -9.03 12.62
C ALA A 344 -14.44 -8.79 14.06
N MET A 345 -15.02 -7.61 14.34
CA MET A 345 -15.62 -7.29 15.64
C MET A 345 -16.83 -8.19 15.96
N ASP A 346 -17.58 -8.60 14.93
CA ASP A 346 -18.75 -9.49 15.06
C ASP A 346 -18.35 -10.99 15.15
N GLY A 347 -17.06 -11.29 15.15
CA GLY A 347 -16.52 -12.66 15.22
C GLY A 347 -16.42 -13.37 13.87
N ASN A 348 -16.51 -12.64 12.78
CA ASN A 348 -16.35 -13.12 11.39
C ASN A 348 -15.02 -12.62 10.78
N GLY A 349 -13.96 -12.53 11.57
CA GLY A 349 -12.61 -12.28 11.05
C GLY A 349 -12.05 -13.49 10.29
N VAL A 350 -10.84 -13.35 9.75
CA VAL A 350 -10.15 -14.44 9.07
C VAL A 350 -10.14 -15.68 9.96
N GLN A 351 -10.73 -16.76 9.47
CA GLN A 351 -10.67 -18.05 10.13
C GLN A 351 -9.40 -18.75 9.68
N ASP A 352 -8.69 -19.38 10.61
CA ASP A 352 -7.64 -20.30 10.25
C ASP A 352 -8.28 -21.40 9.41
N ASP A 353 -7.85 -21.52 8.14
CA ASP A 353 -8.19 -22.67 7.33
C ASP A 353 -7.71 -23.90 8.12
N ALA A 354 -8.66 -24.64 8.70
CA ALA A 354 -8.36 -25.89 9.31
C ALA A 354 -7.87 -26.82 8.19
N GLU A 355 -6.63 -27.35 8.37
CA GLU A 355 -5.89 -28.24 7.48
C GLU A 355 -6.75 -29.22 6.66
#